data_1f06dfea3619b3a119c7f86102ddf9d2
#
_entry.id   1f06dfea3619b3a119c7f86102ddf9d2
#
_cell.length_a   1.000
_cell.length_b   1.000
_cell.length_c   1.000
_cell.angle_alpha   90.00
_cell.angle_beta   90.00
_cell.angle_gamma   90.00
#
_symmetry.space_group_name_H-M   'P 1'
#
loop_
_entity.id
_entity.type
_entity.pdbx_description
1 polymer ?
#
loop_
_entity_poly.entity_id
_entity_poly.type
_entity_poly.pdbx_seq_one_letter_code
_entity_poly.pdbx_strand_id
1 'polypeptide(L)'
;LDDKLPDKAGELIDMIDSRISVITRIELLSWPGASQEQTHILNEFIYASEVFALEEPVIVKAVDIRKTFKRKLPDSIIAATAIVNNLSLITRNTKDFERIIGLEVLNPYDF
;
A
#
# COMPACT_ATOMS: atom_id res chain seq x y z
N LEU A 1 0.63 -0.42 -10.14
CA LEU A 1 1.65 0.60 -10.20
C LEU A 1 1.36 1.54 -11.35
N ASP A 2 1.34 2.79 -11.08
CA ASP A 2 1.05 3.79 -12.10
C ASP A 2 2.32 4.56 -12.42
N ASP A 3 2.80 4.42 -13.66
CA ASP A 3 4.00 5.09 -14.14
C ASP A 3 3.77 6.58 -14.40
N LYS A 4 2.59 7.10 -14.02
CA LYS A 4 2.24 8.51 -14.14
C LYS A 4 2.37 9.27 -12.81
N LEU A 5 3.13 8.75 -11.85
CA LEU A 5 3.41 9.50 -10.64
C LEU A 5 4.16 10.78 -10.97
N PRO A 6 3.84 11.92 -10.32
CA PRO A 6 4.63 13.14 -10.48
C PRO A 6 6.09 12.89 -10.14
N ASP A 7 7.02 13.52 -10.87
CA ASP A 7 8.45 13.36 -10.63
C ASP A 7 8.82 13.58 -9.17
N LYS A 8 8.21 14.57 -8.55
CA LYS A 8 8.46 14.89 -7.15
C LYS A 8 8.05 13.77 -6.20
N ALA A 9 6.92 13.11 -6.50
CA ALA A 9 6.45 11.96 -5.73
C ALA A 9 7.37 10.75 -5.95
N GLY A 10 7.85 10.56 -7.19
CA GLY A 10 8.82 9.52 -7.49
C GLY A 10 10.10 9.68 -6.72
N GLU A 11 10.63 10.90 -6.64
CA GLU A 11 11.83 11.21 -5.85
C GLU A 11 11.60 10.91 -4.37
N LEU A 12 10.44 11.27 -3.83
CA LEU A 12 10.12 11.01 -2.44
C LEU A 12 10.08 9.50 -2.16
N ILE A 13 9.48 8.72 -3.04
CA ILE A 13 9.41 7.27 -2.90
C ILE A 13 10.79 6.64 -2.94
N ASP A 14 11.68 7.13 -3.80
CA ASP A 14 13.06 6.63 -3.89
C ASP A 14 13.86 6.93 -2.63
N MET A 15 13.50 7.96 -1.89
CA MET A 15 14.19 8.37 -0.67
C MET A 15 13.70 7.63 0.57
N ILE A 16 12.59 6.90 0.47
CA ILE A 16 11.97 6.19 1.58
C ILE A 16 12.15 4.70 1.39
N ASP A 17 12.51 3.99 2.45
CA ASP A 17 12.52 2.53 2.42
C ASP A 17 11.12 2.04 2.08
N SER A 18 11.02 1.27 1.01
CA SER A 18 9.74 0.73 0.58
C SER A 18 9.24 -0.32 1.56
N ARG A 19 8.03 -0.12 2.04
CA ARG A 19 7.33 -1.05 2.93
C ARG A 19 5.93 -1.25 2.40
N ILE A 20 5.59 -2.49 2.10
CA ILE A 20 4.29 -2.82 1.50
C ILE A 20 3.64 -3.98 2.23
N SER A 21 2.32 -4.03 2.17
CA SER A 21 1.59 -5.20 2.67
C SER A 21 1.69 -6.34 1.67
N VAL A 22 1.47 -7.56 2.14
CA VAL A 22 1.39 -8.73 1.26
C VAL A 22 0.27 -8.58 0.24
N ILE A 23 -0.79 -7.87 0.56
CA ILE A 23 -1.89 -7.59 -0.39
C ILE A 23 -1.38 -6.71 -1.53
N THR A 24 -0.61 -5.67 -1.21
CA THR A 24 -0.03 -4.81 -2.24
C THR A 24 0.89 -5.62 -3.17
N ARG A 25 1.68 -6.52 -2.62
CA ARG A 25 2.51 -7.42 -3.43
C ARG A 25 1.67 -8.23 -4.41
N ILE A 26 0.56 -8.80 -3.93
CA ILE A 26 -0.34 -9.57 -4.78
C ILE A 26 -0.94 -8.69 -5.89
N GLU A 27 -1.40 -7.50 -5.52
CA GLU A 27 -2.02 -6.58 -6.47
C GLU A 27 -1.05 -6.15 -7.56
N LEU A 28 0.18 -5.82 -7.18
CA LEU A 28 1.20 -5.43 -8.15
C LEU A 28 1.51 -6.55 -9.14
N LEU A 29 1.68 -7.77 -8.64
CA LEU A 29 2.01 -8.91 -9.48
C LEU A 29 0.81 -9.42 -10.29
N SER A 30 -0.39 -9.01 -9.94
CA SER A 30 -1.62 -9.39 -10.63
C SER A 30 -2.00 -8.42 -11.75
N TRP A 31 -1.15 -7.44 -12.05
CA TRP A 31 -1.41 -6.46 -13.10
C TRP A 31 -1.59 -7.14 -14.44
N PRO A 32 -2.81 -7.16 -14.99
CA PRO A 32 -3.07 -7.84 -16.27
C PRO A 32 -2.43 -7.07 -17.42
N GLY A 33 -1.83 -7.78 -18.34
CA GLY A 33 -1.18 -7.17 -19.51
C GLY A 33 0.19 -6.58 -19.23
N ALA A 34 0.77 -6.79 -18.05
CA ALA A 34 2.13 -6.37 -17.79
C ALA A 34 3.11 -7.09 -18.69
N SER A 35 4.04 -6.36 -19.31
CA SER A 35 5.11 -6.94 -20.11
C SER A 35 6.10 -7.69 -19.23
N GLN A 36 6.98 -8.48 -19.85
CA GLN A 36 8.06 -9.13 -19.11
C GLN A 36 8.97 -8.11 -18.43
N GLU A 37 9.26 -7.01 -19.12
CA GLU A 37 10.07 -5.94 -18.55
C GLU A 37 9.39 -5.30 -17.35
N GLN A 38 8.10 -4.99 -17.46
CA GLN A 38 7.34 -4.42 -16.37
C GLN A 38 7.26 -5.38 -15.18
N THR A 39 7.04 -6.65 -15.43
CA THR A 39 7.01 -7.68 -14.38
C THR A 39 8.37 -7.78 -13.68
N HIS A 40 9.45 -7.70 -14.45
CA HIS A 40 10.80 -7.73 -13.88
C HIS A 40 11.04 -6.53 -12.96
N ILE A 41 10.63 -5.34 -13.38
CA ILE A 41 10.75 -4.12 -12.57
C ILE A 41 9.95 -4.26 -11.27
N LEU A 42 8.73 -4.78 -11.35
CA LEU A 42 7.90 -5.01 -10.16
C LEU A 42 8.54 -6.00 -9.20
N ASN A 43 9.09 -7.09 -9.72
CA ASN A 43 9.76 -8.07 -8.88
C ASN A 43 11.00 -7.50 -8.20
N GLU A 44 11.78 -6.67 -8.89
CA GLU A 44 12.92 -5.99 -8.28
C GLU A 44 12.48 -5.02 -7.18
N PHE A 45 11.41 -4.27 -7.42
CA PHE A 45 10.86 -3.36 -6.43
C PHE A 45 10.41 -4.14 -5.17
N ILE A 46 9.68 -5.22 -5.36
CA ILE A 46 9.19 -6.06 -4.26
C ILE A 46 10.35 -6.67 -3.49
N TYR A 47 11.36 -7.16 -4.21
CA TYR A 47 12.54 -7.76 -3.58
C TYR A 47 13.28 -6.74 -2.71
N ALA A 48 13.35 -5.49 -3.15
CA ALA A 48 14.00 -4.40 -2.41
C ALA A 48 13.12 -3.86 -1.27
N SER A 49 11.85 -4.25 -1.21
CA SER A 49 10.90 -3.76 -0.23
C SER A 49 10.80 -4.69 0.97
N GLU A 50 10.43 -4.11 2.12
CA GLU A 50 9.97 -4.92 3.24
C GLU A 50 8.51 -5.25 3.01
N VAL A 51 8.17 -6.55 2.94
CA VAL A 51 6.81 -7.02 2.73
C VAL A 51 6.25 -7.53 4.05
N PHE A 52 5.21 -6.87 4.54
CA PHE A 52 4.56 -7.26 5.79
C PHE A 52 3.58 -8.40 5.54
N ALA A 53 3.82 -9.53 6.20
CA ALA A 53 2.92 -10.66 6.15
C ALA A 53 1.61 -10.36 6.86
N LEU A 54 0.61 -11.19 6.59
CA LEU A 54 -0.69 -11.08 7.25
C LEU A 54 -0.62 -11.79 8.61
N GLU A 55 -0.13 -11.06 9.61
CA GLU A 55 0.04 -11.56 10.96
C GLU A 55 -1.19 -11.27 11.83
N GLU A 56 -1.27 -11.92 12.98
CA GLU A 56 -2.46 -11.83 13.85
C GLU A 56 -2.86 -10.39 14.20
N PRO A 57 -1.95 -9.49 14.63
CA PRO A 57 -2.34 -8.12 14.93
C PRO A 57 -2.97 -7.40 13.73
N VAL A 58 -2.46 -7.68 12.53
CA VAL A 58 -3.01 -7.09 11.30
C VAL A 58 -4.40 -7.65 11.02
N ILE A 59 -4.59 -8.95 11.21
CA ILE A 59 -5.90 -9.59 11.02
C ILE A 59 -6.94 -8.97 11.95
N VAL A 60 -6.61 -8.85 13.23
CA VAL A 60 -7.52 -8.27 14.24
C VAL A 60 -7.89 -6.84 13.85
N LYS A 61 -6.90 -6.04 13.48
CA LYS A 61 -7.16 -4.64 13.08
C LYS A 61 -7.96 -4.55 11.79
N ALA A 62 -7.70 -5.42 10.82
CA ALA A 62 -8.46 -5.45 9.57
C ALA A 62 -9.92 -5.79 9.81
N VAL A 63 -10.21 -6.72 10.70
CA VAL A 63 -11.59 -7.06 11.06
C VAL A 63 -12.29 -5.84 11.66
N ASP A 64 -11.63 -5.13 12.57
CA ASP A 64 -12.16 -3.92 13.18
C ASP A 64 -12.46 -2.85 12.13
N ILE A 65 -11.53 -2.61 11.20
CA ILE A 65 -11.71 -1.63 10.14
C ILE A 65 -12.90 -1.98 9.27
N ARG A 66 -13.05 -3.24 8.89
CA ARG A 66 -14.17 -3.68 8.06
C ARG A 66 -15.51 -3.47 8.75
N LYS A 67 -15.57 -3.76 10.04
CA LYS A 67 -16.81 -3.61 10.81
C LYS A 67 -17.16 -2.15 11.04
N THR A 68 -16.16 -1.35 11.40
CA THR A 68 -16.37 0.04 11.81
C THR A 68 -16.55 0.97 10.62
N PHE A 69 -15.72 0.81 9.59
CA PHE A 69 -15.65 1.74 8.46
C PHE A 69 -16.19 1.15 7.16
N LYS A 70 -16.56 -0.13 7.15
CA LYS A 70 -17.15 -0.82 6.01
C LYS A 70 -16.27 -0.76 4.75
N ARG A 71 -14.96 -0.88 4.94
CA ARG A 71 -14.01 -0.86 3.83
C ARG A 71 -13.90 -2.23 3.16
N LYS A 72 -13.45 -2.23 1.91
CA LYS A 72 -13.18 -3.47 1.17
C LYS A 72 -12.09 -4.27 1.85
N LEU A 73 -12.09 -5.58 1.65
CA LEU A 73 -11.11 -6.47 2.29
C LEU A 73 -9.66 -6.07 2.00
N PRO A 74 -9.24 -5.87 0.74
CA PRO A 74 -7.85 -5.48 0.48
C PRO A 74 -7.49 -4.16 1.15
N ASP A 75 -8.35 -3.16 1.08
CA ASP A 75 -8.09 -1.85 1.67
C ASP A 75 -8.00 -1.94 3.19
N SER A 76 -8.81 -2.78 3.80
CA SER A 76 -8.79 -2.99 5.25
C SER A 76 -7.45 -3.60 5.70
N ILE A 77 -6.92 -4.53 4.93
CA ILE A 77 -5.63 -5.17 5.24
C ILE A 77 -4.48 -4.17 5.05
N ILE A 78 -4.51 -3.39 3.98
CA ILE A 78 -3.48 -2.36 3.73
C ILE A 78 -3.49 -1.33 4.87
N ALA A 79 -4.66 -0.82 5.23
CA ALA A 79 -4.80 0.14 6.32
C ALA A 79 -4.34 -0.45 7.65
N ALA A 80 -4.75 -1.67 7.96
CA ALA A 80 -4.38 -2.37 9.18
C ALA A 80 -2.86 -2.56 9.29
N THR A 81 -2.24 -2.94 8.18
CA THR A 81 -0.78 -3.11 8.12
C THR A 81 -0.07 -1.81 8.48
N ALA A 82 -0.52 -0.70 7.92
CA ALA A 82 0.07 0.60 8.20
C ALA A 82 -0.11 1.00 9.67
N ILE A 83 -1.33 0.86 10.19
CA ILE A 83 -1.63 1.24 11.58
C ILE A 83 -0.83 0.40 12.58
N VAL A 84 -0.84 -0.91 12.42
CA VAL A 84 -0.16 -1.83 13.34
C VAL A 84 1.35 -1.60 13.36
N ASN A 85 1.92 -1.20 12.24
CA ASN A 85 3.37 -0.99 12.10
C ASN A 85 3.77 0.49 12.21
N ASN A 86 2.84 1.37 12.58
CA ASN A 86 3.09 2.81 12.73
C ASN A 86 3.63 3.46 11.47
N LEU A 87 3.06 3.10 10.33
CA LEU A 87 3.47 3.62 9.04
C LEU A 87 2.40 4.56 8.48
N SER A 88 2.83 5.53 7.70
CA SER A 88 1.93 6.33 6.88
C SER A 88 1.64 5.61 5.57
N LEU A 89 0.43 5.72 5.09
CA LEU A 89 0.03 5.12 3.82
C LEU A 89 0.14 6.15 2.70
N ILE A 90 0.91 5.83 1.67
CA ILE A 90 1.02 6.67 0.47
C ILE A 90 0.12 6.05 -0.59
N THR A 91 -0.91 6.78 -1.00
CA THR A 91 -1.87 6.30 -1.99
C THR A 91 -2.52 7.46 -2.73
N ARG A 92 -2.84 7.23 -4.00
CA ARG A 92 -3.64 8.17 -4.79
C ARG A 92 -5.13 8.07 -4.43
N ASN A 93 -5.57 6.92 -3.97
CA ASN A 93 -6.98 6.66 -3.65
C ASN A 93 -7.27 7.02 -2.20
N THR A 94 -7.08 8.28 -1.86
CA THR A 94 -7.26 8.74 -0.48
C THR A 94 -8.67 8.52 0.03
N LYS A 95 -9.68 8.56 -0.84
CA LYS A 95 -11.07 8.33 -0.46
C LYS A 95 -11.32 6.94 0.12
N ASP A 96 -10.60 5.94 -0.37
CA ASP A 96 -10.76 4.56 0.11
C ASP A 96 -10.24 4.37 1.51
N PHE A 97 -9.44 5.34 2.01
CA PHE A 97 -8.75 5.25 3.29
C PHE A 97 -9.05 6.41 4.23
N GLU A 98 -9.87 7.37 3.80
CA GLU A 98 -10.19 8.52 4.63
C GLU A 98 -11.02 8.12 5.86
N ARG A 99 -10.88 8.89 6.94
CA ARG A 99 -11.64 8.71 8.18
C ARG A 99 -11.38 7.41 8.92
N ILE A 100 -10.34 6.68 8.56
CA ILE A 100 -9.92 5.51 9.34
C ILE A 100 -9.04 6.04 10.48
N ILE A 101 -9.54 5.89 11.70
CA ILE A 101 -8.86 6.41 12.88
C ILE A 101 -7.51 5.72 13.08
N GLY A 102 -6.47 6.50 13.29
CA GLY A 102 -5.12 6.00 13.50
C GLY A 102 -4.31 5.83 12.22
N LEU A 103 -4.91 6.08 11.06
CA LEU A 103 -4.22 5.97 9.79
C LEU A 103 -3.86 7.34 9.25
N GLU A 104 -2.58 7.57 8.99
CA GLU A 104 -2.11 8.74 8.27
C GLU A 104 -2.02 8.42 6.78
N VAL A 105 -2.72 9.19 5.96
CA VAL A 105 -2.77 8.99 4.52
C VAL A 105 -2.12 10.17 3.81
N LEU A 106 -1.17 9.87 2.92
CA LEU A 106 -0.47 10.87 2.12
C LEU A 106 -0.76 10.61 0.65
N ASN A 107 -1.14 11.67 -0.08
CA ASN A 107 -1.35 11.58 -1.51
C ASN A 107 -0.05 11.98 -2.21
N PRO A 108 0.57 11.08 -3.03
CA PRO A 108 1.83 11.41 -3.69
C PRO A 108 1.72 12.58 -4.66
N TYR A 109 0.52 12.93 -5.12
CA TYR A 109 0.32 14.07 -6.02
C TYR A 109 0.29 15.41 -5.28
N ASP A 110 0.30 15.42 -3.95
CA ASP A 110 0.30 16.64 -3.15
C ASP A 110 1.71 17.12 -2.78
N PHE A 111 2.73 16.47 -3.28
CA PHE A 111 4.12 16.83 -3.02
C PHE A 111 4.71 17.72 -4.11
#